data_54565bace091f1e1ec33994b437add8c
#
_entry.id   54565bace091f1e1ec33994b437add8c
#
_cell.length_a   1.000
_cell.length_b   1.000
_cell.length_c   1.000
_cell.angle_alpha   90.00
_cell.angle_beta   90.00
_cell.angle_gamma   90.00
#
_symmetry.space_group_name_H-M   'P 1'
#
loop_
_entity.id
_entity.type
_entity.pdbx_description
1 polymer ?
#
loop_
_entity_poly.entity_id
_entity_poly.type
_entity_poly.pdbx_seq_one_letter_code
_entity_poly.pdbx_strand_id
1 'polypeptide(L)'
;MRAVRRRPAATGAVDLTARIGAVTLPNPVLLASGTAGHGAELAPYLDLASIGAVVVKSLLAGPWAGNPAPRVHETSAGMLNSVGLQGPGVAVWIEEELPELLATGARVVASIWGRTVQDYADAAALLASAPPQVVAVEVNVSCPNVEDRRRMFAHSPASTEEAVAATAGCGRPRWAKLSPNVTDLVEIADAARRGGAEAVTLINTVMGMAIDPATRSYQLGAGGGGLSGAAIHPVAVRAVHDVAAALPDLPIIGVGGVTDGETAVELLLAGASAVQVGTATFADPRAAAAVLAGLERWCGTQAVRAVADIVGAVHRRSGRQDGVARDHEQHEVEEPG
;
A
#
# COMPACT_ATOMS: atom_id res chain seq x y z
N MET A 1 -6.28 -3.18 38.93
CA MET A 1 -5.32 -3.73 37.96
C MET A 1 -5.69 -5.18 37.67
N ARG A 2 -6.30 -5.47 36.48
CA ARG A 2 -6.55 -6.85 36.02
C ARG A 2 -5.24 -7.42 35.51
N ALA A 3 -4.76 -8.51 36.09
CA ALA A 3 -3.58 -9.23 35.60
C ALA A 3 -3.84 -9.70 34.16
N VAL A 4 -3.07 -9.17 33.21
CA VAL A 4 -3.05 -9.65 31.83
C VAL A 4 -2.49 -11.08 31.89
N ARG A 5 -3.35 -12.09 31.73
CA ARG A 5 -2.90 -13.50 31.56
C ARG A 5 -2.07 -13.57 30.29
N ARG A 6 -0.76 -13.73 30.41
CA ARG A 6 0.11 -14.06 29.29
C ARG A 6 -0.36 -15.38 28.68
N ARG A 7 -0.74 -15.38 27.41
CA ARG A 7 -0.99 -16.61 26.65
C ARG A 7 0.33 -17.37 26.51
N PRO A 8 0.34 -18.70 26.60
CA PRO A 8 1.54 -19.46 26.37
C PRO A 8 2.05 -19.23 24.94
N ALA A 9 3.36 -19.13 24.76
CA ALA A 9 3.97 -18.98 23.44
C ALA A 9 3.58 -20.17 22.54
N ALA A 10 3.31 -19.90 21.26
CA ALA A 10 3.06 -20.96 20.28
C ALA A 10 4.33 -21.79 20.07
N THR A 11 4.23 -23.11 20.14
CA THR A 11 5.38 -24.05 20.03
C THR A 11 5.69 -24.43 18.57
N GLY A 12 5.13 -23.76 17.56
CA GLY A 12 5.34 -24.01 16.13
C GLY A 12 5.70 -22.74 15.36
N ALA A 13 6.24 -22.86 14.16
CA ALA A 13 6.45 -21.74 13.25
C ALA A 13 5.11 -21.07 12.92
N VAL A 14 5.11 -19.74 12.84
CA VAL A 14 3.93 -18.96 12.47
C VAL A 14 3.68 -19.11 10.98
N ASP A 15 2.44 -19.35 10.56
CA ASP A 15 2.05 -19.27 9.15
C ASP A 15 1.92 -17.80 8.75
N LEU A 16 2.87 -17.32 7.95
CA LEU A 16 2.92 -15.95 7.45
C LEU A 16 2.24 -15.80 6.08
N THR A 17 1.68 -16.86 5.51
CA THR A 17 1.04 -16.81 4.19
C THR A 17 0.00 -15.68 4.13
N ALA A 18 0.14 -14.80 3.14
CA ALA A 18 -0.80 -13.72 2.85
C ALA A 18 -1.54 -13.98 1.55
N ARG A 19 -2.86 -13.70 1.53
CA ARG A 19 -3.70 -13.82 0.33
C ARG A 19 -4.27 -12.45 -0.04
N ILE A 20 -4.07 -12.04 -1.30
CA ILE A 20 -4.51 -10.75 -1.83
C ILE A 20 -5.25 -11.05 -3.13
N GLY A 21 -6.56 -11.21 -3.07
CA GLY A 21 -7.35 -11.72 -4.19
C GLY A 21 -6.85 -13.09 -4.66
N ALA A 22 -6.51 -13.21 -5.93
CA ALA A 22 -5.96 -14.43 -6.53
C ALA A 22 -4.48 -14.68 -6.19
N VAL A 23 -3.77 -13.69 -5.63
CA VAL A 23 -2.32 -13.78 -5.35
C VAL A 23 -2.08 -14.34 -3.95
N THR A 24 -1.24 -15.37 -3.85
CA THR A 24 -0.73 -15.90 -2.58
C THR A 24 0.76 -15.60 -2.45
N LEU A 25 1.13 -14.96 -1.35
CA LEU A 25 2.50 -14.57 -1.01
C LEU A 25 3.01 -15.38 0.20
N PRO A 26 4.31 -15.67 0.32
CA PRO A 26 4.88 -16.44 1.43
C PRO A 26 4.80 -15.69 2.77
N ASN A 27 4.73 -14.36 2.73
CA ASN A 27 4.54 -13.51 3.91
C ASN A 27 3.88 -12.17 3.50
N PRO A 28 3.35 -11.40 4.46
CA PRO A 28 2.57 -10.20 4.17
C PRO A 28 3.41 -8.93 3.95
N VAL A 29 4.76 -9.01 3.98
CA VAL A 29 5.61 -7.81 3.90
C VAL A 29 6.12 -7.63 2.49
N LEU A 30 5.79 -6.48 1.87
CA LEU A 30 6.22 -6.09 0.54
C LEU A 30 7.09 -4.82 0.61
N LEU A 31 7.92 -4.61 -0.40
CA LEU A 31 8.56 -3.31 -0.64
C LEU A 31 7.61 -2.41 -1.44
N ALA A 32 7.47 -1.14 -1.00
CA ALA A 32 6.55 -0.18 -1.63
C ALA A 32 7.12 0.40 -2.93
N SER A 33 6.23 0.71 -3.87
CA SER A 33 6.59 1.42 -5.10
C SER A 33 7.29 2.75 -4.81
N GLY A 34 8.39 2.97 -5.51
CA GLY A 34 9.18 4.21 -5.46
C GLY A 34 10.24 4.26 -4.37
N THR A 35 10.43 3.18 -3.61
CA THR A 35 11.47 3.09 -2.57
C THR A 35 12.44 1.92 -2.77
N ALA A 36 12.16 1.06 -3.74
CA ALA A 36 12.97 -0.11 -4.10
C ALA A 36 13.54 -0.05 -5.54
N GLY A 37 13.45 1.10 -6.20
CA GLY A 37 13.90 1.24 -7.58
C GLY A 37 12.99 0.58 -8.61
N HIS A 38 13.56 0.24 -9.77
CA HIS A 38 12.90 -0.49 -10.85
C HIS A 38 13.45 -1.92 -11.01
N GLY A 39 14.66 -2.19 -10.51
CA GLY A 39 15.38 -3.44 -10.66
C GLY A 39 15.83 -4.04 -9.33
N ALA A 40 17.09 -4.47 -9.27
CA ALA A 40 17.68 -5.19 -8.15
C ALA A 40 18.49 -4.30 -7.18
N GLU A 41 18.23 -2.99 -7.13
CA GLU A 41 19.04 -2.01 -6.38
C GLU A 41 19.18 -2.35 -4.89
N LEU A 42 18.19 -3.03 -4.31
CA LEU A 42 18.23 -3.45 -2.90
C LEU A 42 18.85 -4.84 -2.68
N ALA A 43 19.12 -5.62 -3.72
CA ALA A 43 19.68 -6.97 -3.58
C ALA A 43 21.01 -7.05 -2.82
N PRO A 44 21.92 -6.04 -2.87
CA PRO A 44 23.13 -6.05 -2.05
C PRO A 44 22.88 -5.98 -0.54
N TYR A 45 21.71 -5.55 -0.11
CA TYR A 45 21.37 -5.29 1.29
C TYR A 45 20.31 -6.26 1.86
N LEU A 46 19.48 -6.84 0.99
CA LEU A 46 18.29 -7.60 1.36
C LEU A 46 18.11 -8.79 0.42
N ASP A 47 17.85 -9.98 0.96
CA ASP A 47 17.37 -11.11 0.17
C ASP A 47 15.92 -10.83 -0.29
N LEU A 48 15.78 -10.43 -1.56
CA LEU A 48 14.50 -10.06 -2.15
C LEU A 48 13.56 -11.25 -2.33
N ALA A 49 14.06 -12.49 -2.39
CA ALA A 49 13.25 -13.70 -2.43
C ALA A 49 12.56 -13.98 -1.09
N SER A 50 13.13 -13.50 0.04
CA SER A 50 12.57 -13.66 1.38
C SER A 50 11.39 -12.75 1.68
N ILE A 51 11.21 -11.68 0.90
CA ILE A 51 10.11 -10.71 1.03
C ILE A 51 8.89 -11.19 0.24
N GLY A 52 7.68 -10.85 0.69
CA GLY A 52 6.43 -11.22 0.02
C GLY A 52 6.42 -10.86 -1.47
N ALA A 53 6.72 -9.59 -1.79
CA ALA A 53 6.93 -9.12 -3.16
C ALA A 53 7.66 -7.77 -3.19
N VAL A 54 8.23 -7.41 -4.34
CA VAL A 54 8.79 -6.10 -4.65
C VAL A 54 7.83 -5.36 -5.57
N VAL A 55 7.30 -4.21 -5.12
CA VAL A 55 6.52 -3.31 -5.98
C VAL A 55 7.48 -2.30 -6.59
N VAL A 56 7.70 -2.38 -7.89
CA VAL A 56 8.64 -1.50 -8.59
C VAL A 56 8.11 -0.07 -8.70
N LYS A 57 8.99 0.89 -8.99
CA LYS A 57 8.58 2.29 -9.23
C LYS A 57 7.58 2.35 -10.38
N SER A 58 6.53 3.19 -10.22
CA SER A 58 5.44 3.31 -11.20
C SER A 58 5.96 3.70 -12.59
N LEU A 59 5.59 2.91 -13.60
CA LEU A 59 6.00 3.00 -15.00
C LEU A 59 4.88 3.59 -15.85
N LEU A 60 5.22 4.48 -16.77
CA LEU A 60 4.38 4.88 -17.90
C LEU A 60 4.61 3.91 -19.07
N ALA A 61 3.78 3.89 -20.08
CA ALA A 61 4.03 3.13 -21.30
C ALA A 61 5.38 3.50 -21.94
N GLY A 62 5.67 4.79 -22.07
CA GLY A 62 6.96 5.32 -22.54
C GLY A 62 7.81 5.96 -21.44
N PRO A 63 9.03 6.43 -21.76
CA PRO A 63 9.92 7.07 -20.81
C PRO A 63 9.36 8.41 -20.32
N TRP A 64 9.67 8.75 -19.06
CA TRP A 64 9.23 10.00 -18.44
C TRP A 64 10.31 10.61 -17.54
N ALA A 65 10.63 11.90 -17.73
CA ALA A 65 11.73 12.59 -17.06
C ALA A 65 11.46 12.96 -15.59
N GLY A 66 10.20 13.04 -15.18
CA GLY A 66 9.82 13.50 -13.84
C GLY A 66 9.92 15.01 -13.64
N ASN A 67 9.94 15.44 -12.38
CA ASN A 67 9.98 16.85 -11.97
C ASN A 67 11.43 17.39 -11.88
N PRO A 68 11.60 18.73 -11.88
CA PRO A 68 12.91 19.33 -11.58
C PRO A 68 13.34 19.08 -10.13
N ALA A 69 14.65 19.07 -9.92
CA ALA A 69 15.26 19.02 -8.57
C ALA A 69 15.10 20.37 -7.83
N PRO A 70 15.16 20.38 -6.47
CA PRO A 70 15.22 19.26 -5.54
C PRO A 70 13.94 18.42 -5.52
N ARG A 71 14.07 17.09 -5.42
CA ARG A 71 12.93 16.17 -5.50
C ARG A 71 12.53 15.54 -4.18
N VAL A 72 13.39 15.66 -3.16
CA VAL A 72 13.17 15.11 -1.81
C VAL A 72 13.59 16.13 -0.78
N HIS A 73 12.91 16.12 0.37
CA HIS A 73 13.23 16.95 1.52
C HIS A 73 12.85 16.18 2.79
N GLU A 74 13.80 16.10 3.74
CA GLU A 74 13.59 15.46 5.04
C GLU A 74 12.66 16.30 5.91
N THR A 75 11.81 15.64 6.71
CA THR A 75 10.98 16.26 7.74
C THR A 75 11.23 15.61 9.10
N SER A 76 10.73 16.18 10.18
CA SER A 76 10.96 15.68 11.55
C SER A 76 10.51 14.22 11.78
N ALA A 77 9.58 13.70 10.99
CA ALA A 77 9.04 12.35 11.16
C ALA A 77 8.74 11.65 9.82
N GLY A 78 9.54 11.96 8.80
CA GLY A 78 9.39 11.37 7.46
C GLY A 78 10.07 12.20 6.40
N MET A 79 9.50 12.21 5.19
CA MET A 79 10.05 12.98 4.07
C MET A 79 8.94 13.49 3.15
N LEU A 80 9.24 14.60 2.48
CA LEU A 80 8.50 15.08 1.33
C LEU A 80 9.19 14.63 0.05
N ASN A 81 8.41 14.21 -0.95
CA ASN A 81 8.95 13.90 -2.26
C ASN A 81 8.09 14.49 -3.38
N SER A 82 8.75 14.88 -4.45
CA SER A 82 8.15 15.32 -5.71
C SER A 82 8.99 14.81 -6.87
N VAL A 83 9.16 13.47 -6.95
CA VAL A 83 9.97 12.82 -8.01
C VAL A 83 9.33 13.01 -9.39
N GLY A 84 7.99 13.07 -9.44
CA GLY A 84 7.25 13.26 -10.69
C GLY A 84 7.22 12.03 -11.58
N LEU A 85 7.28 10.83 -10.98
CA LEU A 85 7.06 9.54 -11.67
C LEU A 85 8.08 9.25 -12.79
N GLN A 86 9.33 9.71 -12.64
CA GLN A 86 10.42 9.38 -13.56
C GLN A 86 10.55 7.86 -13.75
N GLY A 87 10.76 7.43 -14.99
CA GLY A 87 11.01 6.03 -15.30
C GLY A 87 11.33 5.80 -16.78
N PRO A 88 11.84 4.60 -17.13
CA PRO A 88 12.29 4.24 -18.47
C PRO A 88 11.14 3.92 -19.43
N GLY A 89 9.95 3.65 -18.90
CA GLY A 89 8.82 3.07 -19.62
C GLY A 89 8.76 1.55 -19.48
N VAL A 90 7.54 0.99 -19.72
CA VAL A 90 7.27 -0.44 -19.48
C VAL A 90 8.14 -1.34 -20.34
N ALA A 91 8.28 -1.04 -21.64
CA ALA A 91 9.03 -1.91 -22.57
C ALA A 91 10.51 -2.01 -22.17
N VAL A 92 11.16 -0.86 -21.95
CA VAL A 92 12.58 -0.81 -21.54
C VAL A 92 12.77 -1.50 -20.19
N TRP A 93 11.85 -1.29 -19.24
CA TRP A 93 11.90 -1.97 -17.94
C TRP A 93 11.84 -3.50 -18.07
N ILE A 94 10.97 -4.04 -18.94
CA ILE A 94 10.87 -5.49 -19.17
C ILE A 94 12.16 -6.06 -19.75
N GLU A 95 12.82 -5.31 -20.66
CA GLU A 95 14.00 -5.77 -21.38
C GLU A 95 15.29 -5.62 -20.55
N GLU A 96 15.45 -4.53 -19.81
CA GLU A 96 16.72 -4.15 -19.20
C GLU A 96 16.77 -4.37 -17.68
N GLU A 97 15.72 -4.03 -16.93
CA GLU A 97 15.77 -4.00 -15.45
C GLU A 97 15.08 -5.21 -14.81
N LEU A 98 13.98 -5.67 -15.38
CA LEU A 98 13.23 -6.81 -14.84
C LEU A 98 14.05 -8.12 -14.82
N PRO A 99 14.87 -8.49 -15.81
CA PRO A 99 15.65 -9.72 -15.76
C PRO A 99 16.60 -9.81 -14.57
N GLU A 100 17.26 -8.70 -14.22
CA GLU A 100 18.15 -8.64 -13.05
C GLU A 100 17.36 -8.80 -11.75
N LEU A 101 16.20 -8.14 -11.63
CA LEU A 101 15.32 -8.30 -10.47
C LEU A 101 14.82 -9.74 -10.33
N LEU A 102 14.42 -10.38 -11.43
CA LEU A 102 13.97 -11.79 -11.41
C LEU A 102 15.09 -12.77 -11.05
N ALA A 103 16.33 -12.48 -11.42
CA ALA A 103 17.50 -13.30 -11.06
C ALA A 103 17.72 -13.37 -9.55
N THR A 104 17.19 -12.41 -8.76
CA THR A 104 17.20 -12.45 -7.29
C THR A 104 16.19 -13.43 -6.69
N GLY A 105 15.29 -14.01 -7.49
CA GLY A 105 14.18 -14.84 -7.02
C GLY A 105 12.99 -14.05 -6.47
N ALA A 106 12.98 -12.73 -6.60
CA ALA A 106 11.88 -11.87 -6.14
C ALA A 106 10.57 -12.16 -6.89
N ARG A 107 9.45 -12.04 -6.16
CA ARG A 107 8.12 -11.88 -6.77
C ARG A 107 7.91 -10.39 -7.05
N VAL A 108 7.46 -10.08 -8.24
CA VAL A 108 7.39 -8.69 -8.70
C VAL A 108 5.94 -8.24 -8.87
N VAL A 109 5.65 -7.03 -8.42
CA VAL A 109 4.42 -6.30 -8.73
C VAL A 109 4.80 -5.10 -9.59
N ALA A 110 4.32 -5.08 -10.83
CA ALA A 110 4.56 -3.95 -11.74
C ALA A 110 3.63 -2.80 -11.36
N SER A 111 4.17 -1.68 -10.90
CA SER A 111 3.36 -0.48 -10.70
C SER A 111 3.29 0.33 -11.98
N ILE A 112 2.08 0.78 -12.36
CA ILE A 112 1.85 1.61 -13.55
C ILE A 112 1.08 2.87 -13.21
N TRP A 113 1.22 3.89 -14.06
CA TRP A 113 0.50 5.14 -13.96
C TRP A 113 0.19 5.72 -15.33
N GLY A 114 -0.71 6.70 -15.39
CA GLY A 114 -1.08 7.42 -16.60
C GLY A 114 -1.45 8.86 -16.33
N ARG A 115 -1.42 9.69 -17.36
CA ARG A 115 -1.91 11.06 -17.41
C ARG A 115 -3.30 11.13 -18.02
N THR A 116 -3.61 10.11 -18.82
CA THR A 116 -4.90 9.86 -19.47
C THR A 116 -5.31 8.42 -19.23
N VAL A 117 -6.57 8.10 -19.44
CA VAL A 117 -7.07 6.70 -19.39
C VAL A 117 -6.35 5.83 -20.41
N GLN A 118 -6.03 6.39 -21.60
CA GLN A 118 -5.29 5.67 -22.65
C GLN A 118 -3.86 5.31 -22.19
N ASP A 119 -3.16 6.19 -21.46
CA ASP A 119 -1.82 5.87 -20.93
C ASP A 119 -1.85 4.61 -20.02
N TYR A 120 -2.93 4.42 -19.22
CA TYR A 120 -3.11 3.21 -18.40
C TYR A 120 -3.34 1.97 -19.27
N ALA A 121 -4.17 2.09 -20.32
CA ALA A 121 -4.43 0.99 -21.23
C ALA A 121 -3.15 0.55 -21.96
N ASP A 122 -2.37 1.50 -22.44
CA ASP A 122 -1.12 1.25 -23.17
C ASP A 122 -0.07 0.58 -22.27
N ALA A 123 0.12 1.09 -21.05
CA ALA A 123 1.03 0.48 -20.07
C ALA A 123 0.61 -0.95 -19.70
N ALA A 124 -0.69 -1.18 -19.52
CA ALA A 124 -1.25 -2.49 -19.21
C ALA A 124 -1.07 -3.48 -20.36
N ALA A 125 -1.29 -3.04 -21.60
CA ALA A 125 -1.11 -3.88 -22.77
C ALA A 125 0.33 -4.36 -22.94
N LEU A 126 1.32 -3.50 -22.68
CA LEU A 126 2.73 -3.87 -22.70
C LEU A 126 3.07 -4.90 -21.61
N LEU A 127 2.44 -4.82 -20.42
CA LEU A 127 2.65 -5.79 -19.35
C LEU A 127 2.08 -7.18 -19.64
N ALA A 128 1.19 -7.33 -20.61
CA ALA A 128 0.65 -8.64 -20.99
C ALA A 128 1.75 -9.64 -21.37
N SER A 129 2.86 -9.15 -21.95
CA SER A 129 4.03 -9.97 -22.34
C SER A 129 5.01 -10.24 -21.20
N ALA A 130 4.86 -9.62 -20.02
CA ALA A 130 5.78 -9.80 -18.91
C ALA A 130 5.73 -11.25 -18.37
N PRO A 131 6.84 -11.79 -17.83
CA PRO A 131 6.90 -13.17 -17.33
C PRO A 131 6.01 -13.40 -16.11
N PRO A 132 5.65 -14.67 -15.80
CA PRO A 132 4.68 -15.00 -14.72
C PRO A 132 5.13 -14.61 -13.31
N GLN A 133 6.42 -14.33 -13.10
CA GLN A 133 6.95 -13.82 -11.84
C GLN A 133 6.50 -12.38 -11.54
N VAL A 134 5.99 -11.64 -12.53
CA VAL A 134 5.20 -10.44 -12.33
C VAL A 134 3.79 -10.89 -11.92
N VAL A 135 3.56 -10.99 -10.62
CA VAL A 135 2.38 -11.65 -10.04
C VAL A 135 1.12 -10.79 -10.00
N ALA A 136 1.27 -9.46 -10.07
CA ALA A 136 0.18 -8.49 -10.07
C ALA A 136 0.61 -7.17 -10.71
N VAL A 137 -0.37 -6.30 -11.00
CA VAL A 137 -0.18 -4.93 -11.46
C VAL A 137 -0.76 -3.97 -10.42
N GLU A 138 0.07 -3.07 -9.85
CA GLU A 138 -0.39 -1.98 -8.99
C GLU A 138 -0.72 -0.75 -9.85
N VAL A 139 -2.01 -0.40 -9.94
CA VAL A 139 -2.52 0.74 -10.71
C VAL A 139 -2.49 1.98 -9.82
N ASN A 140 -1.51 2.85 -10.02
CA ASN A 140 -1.34 4.08 -9.26
C ASN A 140 -2.25 5.19 -9.82
N VAL A 141 -3.41 5.40 -9.21
CA VAL A 141 -4.38 6.45 -9.60
C VAL A 141 -4.16 7.79 -8.91
N SER A 142 -3.09 7.93 -8.11
CA SER A 142 -2.71 9.20 -7.44
C SER A 142 -1.93 10.14 -8.36
N CYS A 143 -2.14 10.07 -9.67
CA CYS A 143 -1.46 10.87 -10.69
C CYS A 143 -2.41 11.94 -11.23
N PRO A 144 -1.89 13.13 -11.65
CA PRO A 144 -2.72 14.16 -12.24
C PRO A 144 -3.29 13.70 -13.61
N ASN A 145 -4.61 13.77 -13.75
CA ASN A 145 -5.29 13.60 -15.04
C ASN A 145 -5.19 14.91 -15.84
N VAL A 146 -4.51 14.89 -16.98
CA VAL A 146 -4.34 16.09 -17.81
C VAL A 146 -5.63 16.51 -18.51
N GLU A 147 -6.57 15.58 -18.70
CA GLU A 147 -7.87 15.81 -19.33
C GLU A 147 -8.88 16.45 -18.36
N ASP A 148 -8.69 16.28 -17.02
CA ASP A 148 -9.50 16.89 -15.97
C ASP A 148 -8.71 17.92 -15.17
N ARG A 149 -8.26 18.99 -15.82
CA ARG A 149 -7.59 20.15 -15.18
C ARG A 149 -6.49 19.78 -14.18
N ARG A 150 -5.81 18.63 -14.41
CA ARG A 150 -4.78 18.04 -13.55
C ARG A 150 -5.28 17.62 -12.14
N ARG A 151 -6.57 17.36 -11.96
CA ARG A 151 -7.04 16.64 -10.77
C ARG A 151 -6.48 15.22 -10.79
N MET A 152 -6.20 14.65 -9.62
CA MET A 152 -5.80 13.23 -9.57
C MET A 152 -6.99 12.35 -9.98
N PHE A 153 -6.71 11.24 -10.68
CA PHE A 153 -7.74 10.23 -10.97
C PHE A 153 -8.44 9.77 -9.67
N ALA A 154 -7.67 9.61 -8.58
CA ALA A 154 -8.17 9.24 -7.26
C ALA A 154 -9.12 10.26 -6.62
N HIS A 155 -9.31 11.48 -7.18
CA HIS A 155 -10.25 12.46 -6.64
C HIS A 155 -11.69 12.29 -7.15
N SER A 156 -11.91 11.38 -8.10
CA SER A 156 -13.23 11.12 -8.69
C SER A 156 -13.47 9.60 -8.76
N PRO A 157 -14.61 9.12 -8.22
CA PRO A 157 -14.99 7.71 -8.36
C PRO A 157 -15.03 7.27 -9.82
N ALA A 158 -15.66 8.06 -10.70
CA ALA A 158 -15.75 7.74 -12.12
C ALA A 158 -14.37 7.64 -12.80
N SER A 159 -13.47 8.62 -12.56
CA SER A 159 -12.12 8.59 -13.12
C SER A 159 -11.28 7.42 -12.58
N THR A 160 -11.46 7.07 -11.29
CA THR A 160 -10.80 5.91 -10.68
C THR A 160 -11.28 4.62 -11.32
N GLU A 161 -12.58 4.43 -11.45
CA GLU A 161 -13.19 3.25 -12.08
C GLU A 161 -12.72 3.09 -13.53
N GLU A 162 -12.75 4.16 -14.32
CA GLU A 162 -12.35 4.17 -15.72
C GLU A 162 -10.85 3.85 -15.89
N ALA A 163 -9.97 4.47 -15.09
CA ALA A 163 -8.54 4.22 -15.15
C ALA A 163 -8.20 2.75 -14.79
N VAL A 164 -8.85 2.19 -13.76
CA VAL A 164 -8.65 0.79 -13.38
C VAL A 164 -9.22 -0.15 -14.44
N ALA A 165 -10.41 0.13 -14.98
CA ALA A 165 -11.02 -0.70 -16.02
C ALA A 165 -10.14 -0.77 -17.30
N ALA A 166 -9.52 0.36 -17.67
CA ALA A 166 -8.63 0.45 -18.84
C ALA A 166 -7.41 -0.49 -18.73
N THR A 167 -7.03 -0.91 -17.51
CA THR A 167 -5.87 -1.79 -17.30
C THR A 167 -6.19 -3.28 -17.45
N ALA A 168 -7.41 -3.67 -17.84
CA ALA A 168 -7.80 -5.08 -17.96
C ALA A 168 -6.91 -5.88 -18.92
N GLY A 169 -6.33 -5.22 -19.93
CA GLY A 169 -5.43 -5.83 -20.92
C GLY A 169 -4.11 -6.38 -20.35
N CYS A 170 -3.75 -6.10 -19.09
CA CYS A 170 -2.52 -6.64 -18.49
C CYS A 170 -2.59 -8.16 -18.24
N GLY A 171 -3.79 -8.77 -18.21
CA GLY A 171 -3.98 -10.20 -17.99
C GLY A 171 -3.54 -10.69 -16.61
N ARG A 172 -3.48 -9.80 -15.61
CA ARG A 172 -3.02 -10.09 -14.23
C ARG A 172 -3.95 -9.49 -13.19
N PRO A 173 -3.91 -9.98 -11.93
CA PRO A 173 -4.55 -9.33 -10.79
C PRO A 173 -4.16 -7.84 -10.72
N ARG A 174 -5.14 -6.97 -10.50
CA ARG A 174 -4.96 -5.51 -10.46
C ARG A 174 -5.22 -5.00 -9.04
N TRP A 175 -4.27 -4.24 -8.50
CA TRP A 175 -4.36 -3.61 -7.20
C TRP A 175 -4.39 -2.09 -7.39
N ALA A 176 -5.43 -1.41 -6.96
CA ALA A 176 -5.52 0.04 -7.13
C ALA A 176 -4.86 0.77 -5.95
N LYS A 177 -3.83 1.58 -6.21
CA LYS A 177 -3.19 2.40 -5.17
C LYS A 177 -3.84 3.75 -5.08
N LEU A 178 -4.49 4.01 -3.92
CA LEU A 178 -5.37 5.14 -3.71
C LEU A 178 -4.70 6.26 -2.90
N SER A 179 -5.14 7.49 -3.15
CA SER A 179 -4.71 8.68 -2.45
C SER A 179 -5.54 8.91 -1.18
N PRO A 180 -4.92 9.30 -0.06
CA PRO A 180 -5.67 9.72 1.13
C PRO A 180 -6.24 11.14 1.02
N ASN A 181 -5.89 11.88 -0.05
CA ASN A 181 -6.25 13.29 -0.22
C ASN A 181 -7.65 13.45 -0.84
N VAL A 182 -8.62 12.75 -0.28
CA VAL A 182 -10.02 12.70 -0.71
C VAL A 182 -10.94 12.83 0.50
N THR A 183 -12.19 13.21 0.28
CA THR A 183 -13.17 13.34 1.35
C THR A 183 -13.73 11.99 1.77
N ASP A 184 -14.00 11.11 0.81
CA ASP A 184 -14.54 9.76 1.03
C ASP A 184 -13.66 8.72 0.30
N LEU A 185 -12.80 8.06 1.06
CA LEU A 185 -11.91 7.04 0.52
C LEU A 185 -12.65 5.71 0.27
N VAL A 186 -13.73 5.45 0.98
CA VAL A 186 -14.55 4.24 0.79
C VAL A 186 -15.22 4.27 -0.58
N GLU A 187 -15.77 5.42 -0.98
CA GLU A 187 -16.36 5.60 -2.30
C GLU A 187 -15.34 5.37 -3.43
N ILE A 188 -14.11 5.89 -3.26
CA ILE A 188 -13.03 5.68 -4.23
C ILE A 188 -12.58 4.20 -4.28
N ALA A 189 -12.50 3.53 -3.14
CA ALA A 189 -12.14 2.12 -3.08
C ALA A 189 -13.20 1.23 -3.75
N ASP A 190 -14.50 1.54 -3.55
CA ASP A 190 -15.58 0.84 -4.23
C ASP A 190 -15.58 1.10 -5.74
N ALA A 191 -15.28 2.30 -6.18
CA ALA A 191 -15.10 2.63 -7.60
C ALA A 191 -13.93 1.84 -8.22
N ALA A 192 -12.79 1.73 -7.52
CA ALA A 192 -11.69 0.89 -7.97
C ALA A 192 -12.09 -0.59 -8.11
N ARG A 193 -12.87 -1.12 -7.14
CA ARG A 193 -13.43 -2.47 -7.20
C ARG A 193 -14.36 -2.66 -8.41
N ARG A 194 -15.26 -1.72 -8.68
CA ARG A 194 -16.12 -1.75 -9.88
C ARG A 194 -15.32 -1.71 -11.17
N GLY A 195 -14.20 -0.97 -11.22
CA GLY A 195 -13.24 -0.96 -12.32
C GLY A 195 -12.48 -2.29 -12.48
N GLY A 196 -12.69 -3.24 -11.57
CA GLY A 196 -12.10 -4.58 -11.59
C GLY A 196 -10.77 -4.69 -10.85
N ALA A 197 -10.49 -3.83 -9.87
CA ALA A 197 -9.42 -4.06 -8.90
C ALA A 197 -9.78 -5.24 -8.00
N GLU A 198 -8.86 -6.19 -7.85
CA GLU A 198 -8.98 -7.33 -6.94
C GLU A 198 -8.52 -7.01 -5.52
N ALA A 199 -7.80 -5.89 -5.36
CA ALA A 199 -7.39 -5.34 -4.07
C ALA A 199 -7.16 -3.84 -4.20
N VAL A 200 -7.08 -3.15 -3.04
CA VAL A 200 -6.64 -1.75 -2.97
C VAL A 200 -5.39 -1.62 -2.11
N THR A 201 -4.49 -0.72 -2.50
CA THR A 201 -3.32 -0.33 -1.71
C THR A 201 -3.60 1.01 -1.05
N LEU A 202 -3.64 1.05 0.27
CA LEU A 202 -3.95 2.20 1.11
C LEU A 202 -2.77 2.48 2.05
N ILE A 203 -2.17 3.64 1.97
CA ILE A 203 -2.44 4.87 1.23
C ILE A 203 -1.22 5.33 0.41
N ASN A 204 -1.43 6.15 -0.61
CA ASN A 204 -0.36 6.95 -1.18
C ASN A 204 0.00 8.10 -0.22
N THR A 205 0.88 9.00 -0.61
CA THR A 205 1.38 10.10 0.23
C THR A 205 0.32 11.16 0.52
N VAL A 206 0.41 11.80 1.69
CA VAL A 206 -0.41 12.96 2.05
C VAL A 206 0.22 14.22 1.43
N MET A 207 -0.58 15.07 0.80
CA MET A 207 -0.08 16.32 0.20
C MET A 207 0.51 17.24 1.26
N GLY A 208 1.72 17.73 1.01
CA GLY A 208 2.44 18.60 1.91
C GLY A 208 3.38 19.58 1.20
N MET A 209 3.96 20.49 1.97
CA MET A 209 4.89 21.52 1.47
C MET A 209 5.89 21.87 2.56
N ALA A 210 7.12 22.20 2.17
CA ALA A 210 8.11 22.82 3.02
C ALA A 210 8.65 24.10 2.39
N ILE A 211 8.77 25.15 3.20
CA ILE A 211 9.27 26.46 2.82
C ILE A 211 10.48 26.78 3.70
N ASP A 212 11.57 27.24 3.09
CA ASP A 212 12.69 27.79 3.81
C ASP A 212 12.38 29.23 4.23
N PRO A 213 12.27 29.52 5.54
CA PRO A 213 11.92 30.87 6.01
C PRO A 213 13.07 31.88 5.80
N ALA A 214 14.31 31.42 5.69
CA ALA A 214 15.45 32.33 5.48
C ALA A 214 15.53 32.80 4.04
N THR A 215 15.37 31.89 3.09
CA THR A 215 15.41 32.20 1.64
C THR A 215 14.05 32.53 1.05
N ARG A 216 12.95 32.24 1.78
CA ARG A 216 11.55 32.42 1.35
C ARG A 216 11.25 31.66 0.07
N SER A 217 11.84 30.47 -0.07
CA SER A 217 11.69 29.59 -1.25
C SER A 217 11.14 28.21 -0.88
N TYR A 218 10.63 27.49 -1.88
CA TYR A 218 10.20 26.12 -1.71
C TYR A 218 11.42 25.19 -1.53
N GLN A 219 11.28 24.17 -0.67
CA GLN A 219 12.28 23.13 -0.50
C GLN A 219 12.29 22.09 -1.63
N LEU A 220 11.18 21.98 -2.37
CA LEU A 220 11.07 21.10 -3.53
C LEU A 220 10.95 21.91 -4.82
N GLY A 221 11.61 21.46 -5.89
CA GLY A 221 11.61 22.12 -7.19
C GLY A 221 10.23 22.30 -7.84
N ALA A 222 9.27 21.43 -7.52
CA ALA A 222 7.86 21.54 -7.95
C ALA A 222 6.97 22.29 -6.94
N GLY A 223 7.53 22.87 -5.87
CA GLY A 223 6.80 23.56 -4.81
C GLY A 223 6.28 22.63 -3.73
N GLY A 224 5.19 21.91 -3.98
CA GLY A 224 4.64 20.91 -3.08
C GLY A 224 5.04 19.48 -3.44
N GLY A 225 4.71 18.52 -2.57
CA GLY A 225 4.98 17.11 -2.76
C GLY A 225 4.16 16.23 -1.83
N GLY A 226 4.44 14.93 -1.86
CA GLY A 226 3.81 13.95 -0.97
C GLY A 226 4.63 13.73 0.29
N LEU A 227 3.99 13.89 1.45
CA LEU A 227 4.53 13.52 2.76
C LEU A 227 4.38 12.01 2.96
N SER A 228 5.46 11.37 3.42
CA SER A 228 5.51 9.93 3.75
C SER A 228 6.35 9.70 5.01
N GLY A 229 6.37 8.46 5.51
CA GLY A 229 7.09 8.09 6.73
C GLY A 229 6.18 8.00 7.95
N ALA A 230 6.77 7.93 9.15
CA ALA A 230 6.05 7.69 10.40
C ALA A 230 4.92 8.70 10.65
N ALA A 231 5.07 9.93 10.20
CA ALA A 231 4.07 11.00 10.37
C ALA A 231 2.68 10.66 9.82
N ILE A 232 2.59 9.83 8.76
CA ILE A 232 1.32 9.48 8.13
C ILE A 232 0.74 8.14 8.60
N HIS A 233 1.42 7.43 9.51
CA HIS A 233 0.96 6.11 9.95
C HIS A 233 -0.47 6.11 10.50
N PRO A 234 -0.87 7.02 11.41
CA PRO A 234 -2.25 7.06 11.92
C PRO A 234 -3.30 7.31 10.83
N VAL A 235 -2.93 8.06 9.78
CA VAL A 235 -3.79 8.29 8.62
C VAL A 235 -3.97 7.00 7.82
N ALA A 236 -2.89 6.24 7.62
CA ALA A 236 -2.94 4.95 6.94
C ALA A 236 -3.78 3.92 7.71
N VAL A 237 -3.59 3.81 9.03
CA VAL A 237 -4.37 2.92 9.90
C VAL A 237 -5.86 3.24 9.80
N ARG A 238 -6.25 4.52 9.89
CA ARG A 238 -7.63 4.96 9.77
C ARG A 238 -8.21 4.63 8.40
N ALA A 239 -7.48 4.89 7.33
CA ALA A 239 -7.90 4.59 5.97
C ALA A 239 -8.17 3.09 5.75
N VAL A 240 -7.24 2.24 6.20
CA VAL A 240 -7.40 0.78 6.15
C VAL A 240 -8.61 0.32 6.95
N HIS A 241 -8.77 0.82 8.19
CA HIS A 241 -9.89 0.49 9.05
C HIS A 241 -11.23 0.81 8.41
N ASP A 242 -11.41 2.04 7.91
CA ASP A 242 -12.69 2.50 7.39
C ASP A 242 -13.09 1.74 6.11
N VAL A 243 -12.13 1.50 5.21
CA VAL A 243 -12.38 0.71 3.98
C VAL A 243 -12.64 -0.76 4.31
N ALA A 244 -11.90 -1.37 5.25
CA ALA A 244 -12.13 -2.75 5.67
C ALA A 244 -13.51 -2.95 6.32
N ALA A 245 -13.98 -1.97 7.09
CA ALA A 245 -15.31 -2.00 7.70
C ALA A 245 -16.43 -1.91 6.66
N ALA A 246 -16.26 -1.07 5.63
CA ALA A 246 -17.27 -0.82 4.61
C ALA A 246 -17.27 -1.86 3.47
N LEU A 247 -16.09 -2.40 3.13
CA LEU A 247 -15.89 -3.32 2.01
C LEU A 247 -15.12 -4.58 2.48
N PRO A 248 -15.72 -5.42 3.34
CA PRO A 248 -15.03 -6.53 4.00
C PRO A 248 -14.49 -7.61 3.05
N ASP A 249 -15.05 -7.71 1.84
CA ASP A 249 -14.63 -8.67 0.82
C ASP A 249 -13.53 -8.13 -0.11
N LEU A 250 -13.15 -6.86 0.00
CA LEU A 250 -12.10 -6.25 -0.79
C LEU A 250 -10.75 -6.35 -0.05
N PRO A 251 -9.79 -7.16 -0.52
CA PRO A 251 -8.48 -7.24 0.09
C PRO A 251 -7.76 -5.88 0.10
N ILE A 252 -7.07 -5.58 1.20
CA ILE A 252 -6.34 -4.32 1.38
C ILE A 252 -4.86 -4.60 1.60
N ILE A 253 -4.00 -3.84 0.91
CA ILE A 253 -2.56 -3.77 1.18
C ILE A 253 -2.33 -2.45 1.92
N GLY A 254 -1.93 -2.53 3.19
CA GLY A 254 -1.69 -1.35 4.03
C GLY A 254 -0.30 -0.75 3.76
N VAL A 255 -0.21 0.56 3.56
CA VAL A 255 1.05 1.27 3.40
C VAL A 255 0.95 2.68 3.97
N GLY A 256 2.01 3.09 4.66
CA GLY A 256 2.13 4.40 5.29
C GLY A 256 2.73 4.30 6.69
N GLY A 257 3.98 4.71 6.84
CA GLY A 257 4.69 4.76 8.11
C GLY A 257 5.01 3.41 8.73
N VAL A 258 5.06 2.32 7.96
CA VAL A 258 5.52 1.02 8.45
C VAL A 258 7.03 1.08 8.65
N THR A 259 7.48 0.96 9.92
CA THR A 259 8.89 1.06 10.34
C THR A 259 9.39 -0.17 11.07
N ASP A 260 8.48 -0.96 11.64
CA ASP A 260 8.77 -2.14 12.48
C ASP A 260 7.61 -3.14 12.46
N GLY A 261 7.75 -4.23 13.21
CA GLY A 261 6.72 -5.27 13.27
C GLY A 261 5.42 -4.82 13.94
N GLU A 262 5.46 -3.87 14.89
CA GLU A 262 4.26 -3.39 15.59
C GLU A 262 3.40 -2.51 14.66
N THR A 263 4.03 -1.61 13.91
CA THR A 263 3.34 -0.78 12.91
C THR A 263 2.76 -1.62 11.76
N ALA A 264 3.43 -2.73 11.37
CA ALA A 264 2.86 -3.69 10.44
C ALA A 264 1.63 -4.41 11.01
N VAL A 265 1.72 -4.86 12.28
CA VAL A 265 0.60 -5.51 12.98
C VAL A 265 -0.60 -4.57 13.12
N GLU A 266 -0.38 -3.28 13.37
CA GLU A 266 -1.46 -2.30 13.51
C GLU A 266 -2.29 -2.21 12.22
N LEU A 267 -1.66 -2.17 11.04
CA LEU A 267 -2.35 -2.22 9.75
C LEU A 267 -3.08 -3.55 9.51
N LEU A 268 -2.47 -4.69 9.88
CA LEU A 268 -3.12 -6.00 9.76
C LEU A 268 -4.35 -6.09 10.67
N LEU A 269 -4.26 -5.62 11.91
CA LEU A 269 -5.38 -5.55 12.85
C LEU A 269 -6.50 -4.65 12.34
N ALA A 270 -6.17 -3.54 11.65
CA ALA A 270 -7.12 -2.63 11.03
C ALA A 270 -7.83 -3.23 9.81
N GLY A 271 -7.31 -4.31 9.20
CA GLY A 271 -7.95 -5.01 8.08
C GLY A 271 -7.07 -5.23 6.85
N ALA A 272 -5.81 -4.81 6.87
CA ALA A 272 -4.90 -5.11 5.78
C ALA A 272 -4.57 -6.61 5.72
N SER A 273 -4.57 -7.19 4.52
CA SER A 273 -4.13 -8.57 4.25
C SER A 273 -2.60 -8.68 4.09
N ALA A 274 -1.97 -7.56 3.74
CA ALA A 274 -0.52 -7.41 3.60
C ALA A 274 -0.12 -5.95 3.85
N VAL A 275 1.18 -5.68 4.01
CA VAL A 275 1.72 -4.34 4.25
C VAL A 275 2.88 -4.03 3.30
N GLN A 276 3.05 -2.75 2.94
CA GLN A 276 4.20 -2.30 2.18
C GLN A 276 5.11 -1.42 3.05
N VAL A 277 6.43 -1.69 2.98
CA VAL A 277 7.47 -0.87 3.61
C VAL A 277 8.00 0.11 2.57
N GLY A 278 7.85 1.40 2.83
CA GLY A 278 8.25 2.48 1.93
C GLY A 278 9.40 3.30 2.48
N THR A 279 9.12 4.48 3.02
CA THR A 279 10.10 5.49 3.45
C THR A 279 11.19 4.96 4.38
N ALA A 280 10.89 3.98 5.24
CA ALA A 280 11.86 3.34 6.12
C ALA A 280 13.05 2.72 5.35
N THR A 281 12.85 2.30 4.10
CA THR A 281 13.90 1.74 3.22
C THR A 281 14.99 2.76 2.89
N PHE A 282 14.69 4.06 2.88
CA PHE A 282 15.69 5.10 2.67
C PHE A 282 16.61 5.31 3.89
N ALA A 283 16.10 5.05 5.10
CA ALA A 283 16.90 5.11 6.32
C ALA A 283 17.72 3.82 6.52
N ASP A 284 17.10 2.65 6.27
CA ASP A 284 17.79 1.36 6.27
C ASP A 284 17.23 0.49 5.12
N PRO A 285 18.04 0.14 4.12
CA PRO A 285 17.59 -0.70 3.01
C PRO A 285 17.14 -2.10 3.44
N ARG A 286 17.44 -2.53 4.69
CA ARG A 286 17.00 -3.80 5.29
C ARG A 286 15.68 -3.67 6.07
N ALA A 287 15.05 -2.50 6.07
CA ALA A 287 13.84 -2.24 6.88
C ALA A 287 12.74 -3.29 6.68
N ALA A 288 12.50 -3.76 5.44
CA ALA A 288 11.50 -4.77 5.18
C ALA A 288 11.77 -6.11 5.87
N ALA A 289 13.03 -6.57 5.91
CA ALA A 289 13.42 -7.77 6.67
C ALA A 289 13.27 -7.57 8.19
N ALA A 290 13.60 -6.39 8.69
CA ALA A 290 13.44 -6.07 10.11
C ALA A 290 11.95 -6.04 10.52
N VAL A 291 11.07 -5.49 9.66
CA VAL A 291 9.61 -5.50 9.83
C VAL A 291 9.09 -6.94 9.85
N LEU A 292 9.50 -7.77 8.89
CA LEU A 292 9.09 -9.19 8.82
C LEU A 292 9.49 -9.94 10.08
N ALA A 293 10.76 -9.86 10.50
CA ALA A 293 11.23 -10.49 11.71
C ALA A 293 10.55 -9.95 12.98
N GLY A 294 10.18 -8.66 13.00
CA GLY A 294 9.39 -8.04 14.06
C GLY A 294 7.97 -8.59 14.14
N LEU A 295 7.32 -8.77 13.00
CA LEU A 295 5.99 -9.38 12.88
C LEU A 295 6.01 -10.84 13.39
N GLU A 296 7.00 -11.65 12.98
CA GLU A 296 7.16 -13.02 13.45
C GLU A 296 7.30 -13.10 14.97
N ARG A 297 8.17 -12.27 15.54
CA ARG A 297 8.36 -12.19 17.00
C ARG A 297 7.08 -11.81 17.71
N TRP A 298 6.34 -10.80 17.19
CA TRP A 298 5.08 -10.37 17.77
C TRP A 298 4.07 -11.53 17.75
N CYS A 299 3.89 -12.20 16.63
CA CYS A 299 3.01 -13.37 16.52
C CYS A 299 3.37 -14.46 17.54
N GLY A 300 4.66 -14.76 17.67
CA GLY A 300 5.15 -15.74 18.65
C GLY A 300 4.81 -15.34 20.10
N THR A 301 4.99 -14.07 20.49
CA THR A 301 4.68 -13.57 21.84
C THR A 301 3.18 -13.54 22.13
N GLN A 302 2.35 -13.35 21.12
CA GLN A 302 0.88 -13.31 21.23
C GLN A 302 0.23 -14.68 21.00
N ALA A 303 1.02 -15.74 20.77
CA ALA A 303 0.54 -17.09 20.43
C ALA A 303 -0.41 -17.09 19.21
N VAL A 304 -0.12 -16.25 18.22
CA VAL A 304 -0.78 -16.23 16.91
C VAL A 304 -0.19 -17.34 16.05
N ARG A 305 -1.05 -18.18 15.46
CA ARG A 305 -0.61 -19.32 14.64
C ARG A 305 -0.51 -18.99 13.16
N ALA A 306 -1.38 -18.11 12.69
CA ALA A 306 -1.38 -17.63 11.31
C ALA A 306 -1.60 -16.12 11.28
N VAL A 307 -0.90 -15.41 10.41
CA VAL A 307 -1.09 -13.95 10.24
C VAL A 307 -2.52 -13.63 9.81
N ALA A 308 -3.16 -14.52 9.08
CA ALA A 308 -4.57 -14.39 8.68
C ALA A 308 -5.53 -14.29 9.88
N ASP A 309 -5.17 -14.85 11.04
CA ASP A 309 -6.01 -14.80 12.25
C ASP A 309 -6.15 -13.40 12.84
N ILE A 310 -5.18 -12.51 12.56
CA ILE A 310 -5.17 -11.14 13.08
C ILE A 310 -5.72 -10.11 12.09
N VAL A 311 -5.87 -10.44 10.82
CA VAL A 311 -6.43 -9.54 9.81
C VAL A 311 -7.85 -9.09 10.22
N GLY A 312 -8.04 -7.78 10.38
CA GLY A 312 -9.33 -7.18 10.77
C GLY A 312 -9.80 -7.55 12.18
N ALA A 313 -8.90 -7.96 13.09
CA ALA A 313 -9.32 -8.43 14.41
C ALA A 313 -9.98 -7.33 15.27
N VAL A 314 -9.73 -6.05 15.00
CA VAL A 314 -10.37 -4.93 15.70
C VAL A 314 -11.88 -4.88 15.42
N HIS A 315 -12.32 -5.19 14.20
CA HIS A 315 -13.73 -5.19 13.81
C HIS A 315 -14.52 -6.30 14.53
N ARG A 316 -13.91 -7.47 14.73
CA ARG A 316 -14.54 -8.61 15.44
C ARG A 316 -14.79 -8.33 16.93
N ARG A 317 -14.00 -7.43 17.55
CA ARG A 317 -14.17 -7.04 18.95
C ARG A 317 -15.25 -5.98 19.13
N SER A 318 -15.38 -5.05 18.20
CA SER A 318 -16.41 -4.00 18.24
C SER A 318 -17.82 -4.59 18.12
N GLY A 319 -18.05 -5.54 17.22
CA GLY A 319 -19.34 -6.21 17.09
C GLY A 319 -19.81 -7.00 18.32
N ARG A 320 -18.90 -7.39 19.23
CA ARG A 320 -19.26 -7.99 20.53
C ARG A 320 -19.68 -6.96 21.59
N GLN A 321 -19.17 -5.74 21.53
CA GLN A 321 -19.54 -4.68 22.48
C GLN A 321 -20.92 -4.09 22.13
N ASP A 322 -21.22 -3.92 20.86
CA ASP A 322 -22.52 -3.45 20.40
C ASP A 322 -23.67 -4.47 20.65
N GLY A 323 -23.35 -5.78 20.64
CA GLY A 323 -24.31 -6.84 21.00
C GLY A 323 -24.67 -6.81 22.51
N VAL A 324 -23.71 -6.53 23.38
CA VAL A 324 -23.94 -6.43 24.83
C VAL A 324 -24.73 -5.17 25.20
N ALA A 325 -24.52 -4.06 24.48
CA ALA A 325 -25.26 -2.82 24.71
C ALA A 325 -26.74 -2.94 24.31
N ARG A 326 -27.04 -3.65 23.23
CA ARG A 326 -28.44 -3.86 22.77
C ARG A 326 -29.25 -4.77 23.68
N ASP A 327 -28.62 -5.75 24.32
CA ASP A 327 -29.30 -6.64 25.29
C ASP A 327 -29.67 -5.92 26.60
N HIS A 328 -28.97 -4.82 26.96
CA HIS A 328 -29.31 -4.01 28.14
C HIS A 328 -30.44 -3.00 27.88
N GLU A 329 -30.65 -2.53 26.67
CA GLU A 329 -31.74 -1.60 26.35
C GLU A 329 -33.11 -2.27 26.20
N GLN A 330 -33.17 -3.61 26.01
CA GLN A 330 -34.44 -4.34 25.89
C GLN A 330 -35.07 -4.77 27.22
N HIS A 331 -34.42 -4.56 28.37
CA HIS A 331 -34.93 -4.99 29.67
C HIS A 331 -35.46 -3.86 30.58
N GLU A 332 -35.52 -2.60 30.10
CA GLU A 332 -36.00 -1.47 30.93
C GLU A 332 -37.40 -0.94 30.56
N VAL A 333 -38.23 -1.67 29.86
CA VAL A 333 -39.63 -1.24 29.61
C VAL A 333 -40.61 -2.33 30.00
N GLU A 334 -40.77 -2.58 31.30
CA GLU A 334 -42.01 -3.13 31.91
C GLU A 334 -42.17 -2.52 33.30
N GLU A 335 -42.84 -1.35 33.38
CA GLU A 335 -43.53 -0.95 34.58
C GLU A 335 -44.99 -1.31 34.51
N PRO A 336 -45.59 -2.01 35.54
CA PRO A 336 -47.00 -2.23 35.61
C PRO A 336 -47.73 -1.03 36.22
N GLY A 337 -48.76 -0.54 35.54
CA GLY A 337 -49.76 0.43 36.01
C GLY A 337 -50.69 -0.08 37.11
#